data_51779c5b073128bd5360f8265b0ef0e7
#
_entry.id   51779c5b073128bd5360f8265b0ef0e7
#
_cell.length_a   1.000
_cell.length_b   1.000
_cell.length_c   1.000
_cell.angle_alpha   90.00
_cell.angle_beta   90.00
_cell.angle_gamma   90.00
#
_symmetry.space_group_name_H-M   'P 1'
#
loop_
_entity.id
_entity.type
_entity.pdbx_description
1 polymer ?
#
loop_
_entity_poly.entity_id
_entity_poly.type
_entity_poly.pdbx_seq_one_letter_code
_entity_poly.pdbx_strand_id
1 'polypeptide(L)'
;MKKLLFFCGVAAVLCSSCGKRIARVESVDIVPQPVSVVASDGAFDLTKNTKICLLSDDSTLNYSVRLFNGLLDKSFGKPLPVIKSTQPEAGAINVRLGGLQPEEYTLNIRPDGVDITGGSPAGVFYAFQTLRQLLPVAVARGEKAGVIELPVAEIADKPHFAHRGGMLDVCRHFFTADDVKTFIDILAMHKLNRFHWHLTDDQGWRIEIKQSPKLTEVGAFRDRCNLQAEADAPKDSVPYGGFYTQDEIRDIVQYAAKRFITVIPEIE
;
A
#
# COMPACT_ATOMS: atom_id res chain seq x y z
N MET A 1 37.70 34.65 69.51
CA MET A 1 37.32 33.34 69.09
C MET A 1 36.41 33.49 67.82
N LYS A 2 36.97 33.37 66.61
CA LYS A 2 36.27 33.54 65.37
C LYS A 2 35.92 32.13 64.84
N LYS A 3 34.64 31.82 64.70
CA LYS A 3 34.16 30.57 64.07
C LYS A 3 34.10 30.75 62.52
N LEU A 4 34.86 29.94 61.83
CA LEU A 4 34.91 29.88 60.40
C LEU A 4 33.84 28.84 59.94
N LEU A 5 32.80 29.27 59.22
CA LEU A 5 31.81 28.45 58.62
C LEU A 5 32.29 28.04 57.18
N PHE A 6 32.56 26.79 57.01
CA PHE A 6 32.83 26.14 55.66
C PHE A 6 31.50 25.89 54.99
N PHE A 7 31.23 26.56 53.88
CA PHE A 7 30.11 26.24 52.97
C PHE A 7 30.62 25.22 51.93
N CYS A 8 30.18 23.96 52.07
CA CYS A 8 30.37 22.94 51.04
C CYS A 8 29.26 23.10 50.03
N GLY A 9 29.57 23.70 48.87
CA GLY A 9 28.68 23.73 47.71
C GLY A 9 28.69 22.40 46.96
N VAL A 10 27.60 21.64 47.08
CA VAL A 10 27.38 20.45 46.24
C VAL A 10 26.88 20.92 44.91
N ALA A 11 27.73 20.90 43.88
CA ALA A 11 27.31 21.08 42.49
C ALA A 11 26.61 19.81 42.01
N ALA A 12 25.28 19.83 41.95
CA ALA A 12 24.49 18.79 41.30
C ALA A 12 24.67 18.93 39.78
N VAL A 13 25.49 18.06 39.18
CA VAL A 13 25.55 17.88 37.74
C VAL A 13 24.30 17.16 37.32
N LEU A 14 23.32 17.90 36.81
CA LEU A 14 22.15 17.34 36.10
C LEU A 14 22.66 16.79 34.78
N CYS A 15 23.03 15.51 34.74
CA CYS A 15 23.14 14.76 33.52
C CYS A 15 21.74 14.62 32.92
N SER A 16 21.36 15.55 32.04
CA SER A 16 20.24 15.34 31.11
C SER A 16 20.61 14.20 30.15
N SER A 17 20.39 12.98 30.61
CA SER A 17 20.35 11.85 29.74
C SER A 17 19.16 12.05 28.78
N CYS A 18 19.44 12.48 27.57
CA CYS A 18 18.51 12.41 26.46
C CYS A 18 18.36 10.91 26.10
N GLY A 19 17.65 10.20 26.96
CA GLY A 19 17.27 8.82 26.69
C GLY A 19 16.32 8.83 25.49
N LYS A 20 16.80 8.39 24.31
CA LYS A 20 15.90 8.01 23.22
C LYS A 20 14.85 7.11 23.85
N ARG A 21 13.58 7.48 23.72
CA ARG A 21 12.47 6.59 24.07
C ARG A 21 12.62 5.37 23.18
N ILE A 22 13.02 4.25 23.77
CA ILE A 22 13.01 2.96 23.11
C ILE A 22 11.53 2.63 22.96
N ALA A 23 11.00 2.75 21.74
CA ALA A 23 9.66 2.30 21.45
C ALA A 23 9.62 0.79 21.70
N ARG A 24 8.92 0.37 22.75
CA ARG A 24 8.67 -1.06 23.02
C ARG A 24 7.58 -1.48 22.05
N VAL A 25 7.94 -2.29 21.08
CA VAL A 25 6.96 -2.86 20.13
C VAL A 25 6.36 -4.10 20.80
N GLU A 26 5.18 -3.96 21.38
CA GLU A 26 4.46 -5.10 22.00
C GLU A 26 3.94 -6.09 20.94
N SER A 27 3.60 -5.59 19.75
CA SER A 27 3.22 -6.41 18.59
C SER A 27 3.44 -5.64 17.29
N VAL A 28 3.64 -6.37 16.20
CA VAL A 28 3.66 -5.82 14.83
C VAL A 28 2.45 -6.41 14.13
N ASP A 29 1.37 -5.64 14.06
CA ASP A 29 0.10 -6.06 13.48
C ASP A 29 0.10 -5.80 11.97
N ILE A 30 0.21 -6.88 11.19
CA ILE A 30 0.25 -6.86 9.72
C ILE A 30 -0.85 -7.79 9.19
N VAL A 31 -1.62 -7.32 8.23
CA VAL A 31 -2.71 -8.08 7.59
C VAL A 31 -2.47 -8.15 6.07
N PRO A 32 -2.40 -9.36 5.49
CA PRO A 32 -2.35 -10.67 6.13
C PRO A 32 -1.08 -10.85 6.97
N GLN A 33 -1.17 -11.69 8.00
CA GLN A 33 -0.03 -11.97 8.87
C GLN A 33 1.09 -12.64 8.09
N PRO A 34 2.33 -12.12 8.14
CA PRO A 34 3.48 -12.75 7.50
C PRO A 34 3.82 -14.10 8.10
N VAL A 35 4.52 -14.95 7.35
CA VAL A 35 4.98 -16.27 7.79
C VAL A 35 5.87 -16.17 9.03
N SER A 36 6.72 -15.14 9.11
CA SER A 36 7.59 -14.90 10.27
C SER A 36 7.69 -13.40 10.53
N VAL A 37 7.55 -13.02 11.80
CA VAL A 37 7.79 -11.67 12.31
C VAL A 37 8.55 -11.78 13.63
N VAL A 38 9.73 -11.20 13.68
CA VAL A 38 10.53 -11.07 14.90
C VAL A 38 10.73 -9.58 15.16
N ALA A 39 10.04 -9.03 16.15
CA ALA A 39 10.18 -7.64 16.56
C ALA A 39 11.25 -7.51 17.67
N SER A 40 11.95 -6.40 17.67
CA SER A 40 12.98 -6.08 18.66
C SER A 40 12.85 -4.61 19.11
N ASP A 41 13.41 -4.28 20.25
CA ASP A 41 13.43 -2.90 20.74
C ASP A 41 14.23 -1.99 19.81
N GLY A 42 13.73 -0.78 19.60
CA GLY A 42 14.35 0.23 18.79
C GLY A 42 13.51 0.65 17.58
N ALA A 43 13.99 1.65 16.87
CA ALA A 43 13.35 2.15 15.67
C ALA A 43 14.38 2.62 14.63
N PHE A 44 13.98 2.62 13.36
CA PHE A 44 14.63 3.33 12.28
C PHE A 44 13.94 4.67 12.07
N ASP A 45 14.72 5.75 12.13
CA ASP A 45 14.23 7.11 11.90
C ASP A 45 14.14 7.41 10.40
N LEU A 46 12.96 7.23 9.83
CA LEU A 46 12.67 7.61 8.45
C LEU A 46 12.43 9.13 8.37
N THR A 47 13.22 9.81 7.57
CA THR A 47 13.18 11.26 7.37
C THR A 47 13.03 11.62 5.91
N LYS A 48 12.70 12.88 5.61
CA LYS A 48 12.62 13.41 4.23
C LYS A 48 13.94 13.30 3.43
N ASN A 49 15.06 13.00 4.08
CA ASN A 49 16.38 12.85 3.45
C ASN A 49 16.82 11.38 3.33
N THR A 50 16.05 10.45 3.92
CA THR A 50 16.29 9.02 3.75
C THR A 50 16.20 8.66 2.27
N LYS A 51 17.20 7.95 1.76
CA LYS A 51 17.25 7.52 0.36
C LYS A 51 16.58 6.17 0.19
N ILE A 52 16.01 5.94 -0.98
CA ILE A 52 15.65 4.60 -1.46
C ILE A 52 16.72 4.19 -2.46
N CYS A 53 17.48 3.14 -2.13
CA CYS A 53 18.62 2.67 -2.89
C CYS A 53 18.25 1.41 -3.67
N LEU A 54 18.16 1.50 -5.00
CA LEU A 54 17.89 0.37 -5.88
C LEU A 54 19.20 -0.35 -6.21
N LEU A 55 19.33 -1.59 -5.74
CA LEU A 55 20.52 -2.44 -5.92
C LEU A 55 20.36 -3.42 -7.09
N SER A 56 19.19 -3.43 -7.74
CA SER A 56 18.90 -4.25 -8.92
C SER A 56 18.48 -3.35 -10.07
N ASP A 57 18.93 -3.66 -11.28
CA ASP A 57 18.64 -2.87 -12.48
C ASP A 57 17.34 -3.33 -13.18
N ASP A 58 16.26 -3.43 -12.42
CA ASP A 58 14.92 -3.74 -12.92
C ASP A 58 14.03 -2.49 -12.80
N SER A 59 13.65 -1.94 -13.95
CA SER A 59 12.85 -0.71 -14.01
C SER A 59 11.44 -0.86 -13.43
N THR A 60 10.93 -2.09 -13.30
CA THR A 60 9.60 -2.33 -12.71
C THR A 60 9.55 -2.04 -11.22
N LEU A 61 10.69 -2.09 -10.52
CA LEU A 61 10.83 -1.69 -9.11
C LEU A 61 10.41 -0.23 -8.88
N ASN A 62 10.57 0.63 -9.90
CA ASN A 62 10.19 2.03 -9.80
C ASN A 62 8.69 2.24 -9.54
N TYR A 63 7.81 1.28 -9.89
CA TYR A 63 6.39 1.39 -9.56
C TYR A 63 6.13 1.25 -8.07
N SER A 64 6.73 0.23 -7.44
CA SER A 64 6.62 0.02 -5.99
C SER A 64 7.16 1.22 -5.20
N VAL A 65 8.33 1.72 -5.60
CA VAL A 65 8.95 2.90 -5.00
C VAL A 65 8.09 4.15 -5.14
N ARG A 66 7.52 4.41 -6.33
CA ARG A 66 6.64 5.57 -6.54
C ARG A 66 5.38 5.50 -5.70
N LEU A 67 4.74 4.33 -5.59
CA LEU A 67 3.56 4.16 -4.76
C LEU A 67 3.87 4.40 -3.29
N PHE A 68 4.98 3.88 -2.79
CA PHE A 68 5.43 4.12 -1.42
C PHE A 68 5.77 5.60 -1.18
N ASN A 69 6.50 6.22 -2.09
CA ASN A 69 6.81 7.65 -2.03
C ASN A 69 5.54 8.52 -2.04
N GLY A 70 4.51 8.14 -2.79
CA GLY A 70 3.23 8.85 -2.81
C GLY A 70 2.53 8.89 -1.45
N LEU A 71 2.76 7.89 -0.58
CA LEU A 71 2.25 7.89 0.79
C LEU A 71 3.00 8.90 1.68
N LEU A 72 4.31 9.04 1.46
CA LEU A 72 5.19 9.87 2.28
C LEU A 72 5.21 11.34 1.84
N ASP A 73 4.89 11.62 0.58
CA ASP A 73 4.96 12.97 0.00
C ASP A 73 4.11 13.98 0.79
N LYS A 74 2.90 13.61 1.18
CA LYS A 74 2.04 14.48 1.98
C LYS A 74 2.65 14.78 3.36
N SER A 75 3.31 13.79 3.98
CA SER A 75 3.88 13.95 5.33
C SER A 75 5.20 14.70 5.31
N PHE A 76 6.07 14.47 4.35
CA PHE A 76 7.37 15.14 4.25
C PHE A 76 7.36 16.37 3.33
N GLY A 77 6.31 16.57 2.52
CA GLY A 77 6.22 17.65 1.53
C GLY A 77 7.07 17.44 0.29
N LYS A 78 7.70 16.28 0.15
CA LYS A 78 8.46 15.83 -1.02
C LYS A 78 8.68 14.31 -0.97
N PRO A 79 8.83 13.64 -2.13
CA PRO A 79 9.22 12.23 -2.19
C PRO A 79 10.64 12.01 -1.65
N LEU A 80 10.92 10.81 -1.16
CA LEU A 80 12.27 10.41 -0.79
C LEU A 80 13.16 10.33 -2.04
N PRO A 81 14.45 10.72 -1.93
CA PRO A 81 15.41 10.57 -3.01
C PRO A 81 15.57 9.09 -3.41
N VAL A 82 15.51 8.79 -4.71
CA VAL A 82 15.75 7.45 -5.25
C VAL A 82 17.08 7.44 -5.99
N ILE A 83 17.92 6.49 -5.65
CA ILE A 83 19.25 6.32 -6.29
C ILE A 83 19.43 4.88 -6.75
N LYS A 84 20.30 4.66 -7.73
CA LYS A 84 20.84 3.36 -8.10
C LYS A 84 22.23 3.19 -7.49
N SER A 85 22.52 2.00 -6.94
CA SER A 85 23.83 1.66 -6.38
C SER A 85 24.10 0.17 -6.57
N THR A 86 25.35 -0.21 -6.51
CA THR A 86 25.80 -1.61 -6.49
C THR A 86 26.01 -2.14 -5.08
N GLN A 87 26.02 -1.25 -4.08
CA GLN A 87 26.22 -1.59 -2.67
C GLN A 87 25.13 -0.94 -1.80
N PRO A 88 24.71 -1.60 -0.71
CA PRO A 88 23.79 -1.02 0.25
C PRO A 88 24.36 0.27 0.86
N GLU A 89 23.50 1.24 1.13
CA GLU A 89 23.83 2.46 1.87
C GLU A 89 23.28 2.39 3.30
N ALA A 90 24.09 2.79 4.28
CA ALA A 90 23.63 2.96 5.65
C ALA A 90 22.63 4.13 5.74
N GLY A 91 21.62 4.00 6.60
CA GLY A 91 20.56 5.02 6.76
C GLY A 91 19.58 5.08 5.58
N ALA A 92 19.59 4.12 4.67
CA ALA A 92 18.73 4.06 3.49
C ALA A 92 17.74 2.89 3.57
N ILE A 93 16.74 2.93 2.67
CA ILE A 93 15.92 1.79 2.31
C ILE A 93 16.58 1.11 1.10
N ASN A 94 17.27 0.02 1.31
CA ASN A 94 17.95 -0.76 0.29
C ASN A 94 16.99 -1.79 -0.32
N VAL A 95 16.87 -1.81 -1.63
CA VAL A 95 15.92 -2.66 -2.36
C VAL A 95 16.66 -3.50 -3.39
N ARG A 96 16.49 -4.83 -3.32
CA ARG A 96 17.12 -5.76 -4.26
C ARG A 96 16.19 -6.91 -4.65
N LEU A 97 16.50 -7.53 -5.77
CA LEU A 97 16.03 -8.86 -6.13
C LEU A 97 17.04 -9.90 -5.64
N GLY A 98 16.54 -11.04 -5.15
CA GLY A 98 17.37 -12.12 -4.61
C GLY A 98 16.85 -13.50 -5.01
N GLY A 99 17.50 -14.56 -4.51
CA GLY A 99 17.20 -15.97 -4.82
C GLY A 99 16.01 -16.54 -4.06
N LEU A 100 14.91 -15.77 -3.91
CA LEU A 100 13.66 -16.17 -3.27
C LEU A 100 12.64 -16.64 -4.31
N GLN A 101 11.51 -17.23 -3.87
CA GLN A 101 10.37 -17.52 -4.76
C GLN A 101 9.76 -16.21 -5.30
N PRO A 102 9.09 -16.20 -6.46
CA PRO A 102 8.66 -14.96 -7.12
C PRO A 102 7.88 -13.98 -6.24
N GLU A 103 6.96 -14.44 -5.43
CA GLU A 103 6.15 -13.59 -4.55
C GLU A 103 6.66 -13.54 -3.09
N GLU A 104 7.80 -14.18 -2.82
CA GLU A 104 8.44 -14.19 -1.52
C GLU A 104 9.29 -12.94 -1.31
N TYR A 105 9.37 -12.46 -0.05
CA TYR A 105 10.22 -11.34 0.33
C TYR A 105 10.74 -11.46 1.76
N THR A 106 11.83 -10.73 2.02
CA THR A 106 12.28 -10.39 3.37
C THR A 106 12.30 -8.86 3.52
N LEU A 107 11.97 -8.40 4.72
CA LEU A 107 12.01 -7.00 5.13
C LEU A 107 12.70 -6.93 6.49
N ASN A 108 13.90 -6.37 6.53
CA ASN A 108 14.70 -6.22 7.74
C ASN A 108 14.84 -4.74 8.07
N ILE A 109 14.26 -4.33 9.18
CA ILE A 109 14.31 -2.96 9.72
C ILE A 109 15.27 -2.97 10.90
N ARG A 110 16.34 -2.21 10.79
CA ARG A 110 17.36 -2.01 11.83
C ARG A 110 17.52 -0.52 12.11
N PRO A 111 18.11 -0.12 13.24
CA PRO A 111 18.31 1.30 13.54
C PRO A 111 19.16 2.05 12.51
N ASP A 112 19.99 1.33 11.75
CA ASP A 112 20.93 1.87 10.74
C ASP A 112 20.43 1.72 9.29
N GLY A 113 19.21 1.20 9.05
CA GLY A 113 18.67 1.06 7.70
C GLY A 113 17.56 0.04 7.57
N VAL A 114 16.98 0.00 6.38
CA VAL A 114 15.94 -0.96 5.98
C VAL A 114 16.43 -1.74 4.76
N ASP A 115 16.40 -3.07 4.82
CA ASP A 115 16.72 -3.93 3.67
C ASP A 115 15.46 -4.67 3.21
N ILE A 116 15.14 -4.53 1.93
CA ILE A 116 14.09 -5.24 1.22
C ILE A 116 14.73 -6.17 0.19
N THR A 117 14.41 -7.47 0.28
CA THR A 117 14.77 -8.44 -0.76
C THR A 117 13.51 -9.14 -1.24
N GLY A 118 13.23 -9.11 -2.53
CA GLY A 118 12.11 -9.84 -3.13
C GLY A 118 12.61 -10.86 -4.15
N GLY A 119 11.89 -11.98 -4.31
CA GLY A 119 12.19 -12.97 -5.33
C GLY A 119 11.89 -12.48 -6.75
N SER A 120 11.02 -11.47 -6.87
CA SER A 120 10.68 -10.78 -8.10
C SER A 120 10.20 -9.36 -7.77
N PRO A 121 9.90 -8.48 -8.76
CA PRO A 121 9.27 -7.19 -8.50
C PRO A 121 7.96 -7.28 -7.72
N ALA A 122 7.19 -8.38 -7.85
CA ALA A 122 5.98 -8.60 -7.05
C ALA A 122 6.32 -8.81 -5.56
N GLY A 123 7.35 -9.60 -5.25
CA GLY A 123 7.82 -9.78 -3.87
C GLY A 123 8.27 -8.45 -3.25
N VAL A 124 9.01 -7.62 -3.98
CA VAL A 124 9.39 -6.26 -3.55
C VAL A 124 8.15 -5.40 -3.32
N PHE A 125 7.16 -5.47 -4.20
CA PHE A 125 5.91 -4.75 -4.03
C PHE A 125 5.21 -5.14 -2.72
N TYR A 126 5.12 -6.44 -2.42
CA TYR A 126 4.51 -6.93 -1.18
C TYR A 126 5.30 -6.54 0.07
N ALA A 127 6.63 -6.49 0.00
CA ALA A 127 7.45 -5.94 1.07
C ALA A 127 7.11 -4.47 1.35
N PHE A 128 6.91 -3.66 0.31
CA PHE A 128 6.46 -2.26 0.47
C PHE A 128 5.04 -2.17 1.03
N GLN A 129 4.12 -3.11 0.71
CA GLN A 129 2.80 -3.12 1.35
C GLN A 129 2.90 -3.45 2.85
N THR A 130 3.82 -4.32 3.24
CA THR A 130 4.12 -4.58 4.65
C THR A 130 4.74 -3.36 5.33
N LEU A 131 5.75 -2.73 4.72
CA LEU A 131 6.36 -1.51 5.25
C LEU A 131 5.35 -0.37 5.39
N ARG A 132 4.39 -0.25 4.46
CA ARG A 132 3.27 0.69 4.54
C ARG A 132 2.44 0.50 5.82
N GLN A 133 2.16 -0.74 6.21
CA GLN A 133 1.36 -1.04 7.40
C GLN A 133 2.11 -0.74 8.71
N LEU A 134 3.43 -0.66 8.66
CA LEU A 134 4.27 -0.25 9.79
C LEU A 134 4.36 1.28 9.96
N LEU A 135 3.89 2.05 8.97
CA LEU A 135 3.83 3.50 9.09
C LEU A 135 2.73 3.91 10.08
N PRO A 136 2.96 4.95 10.90
CA PRO A 136 1.91 5.50 11.76
C PRO A 136 0.66 5.90 10.97
N VAL A 137 -0.52 5.74 11.56
CA VAL A 137 -1.81 6.13 10.94
C VAL A 137 -1.83 7.60 10.50
N ALA A 138 -1.12 8.48 11.22
CA ALA A 138 -0.92 9.88 10.85
C ALA A 138 -0.39 10.07 9.41
N VAL A 139 0.51 9.18 8.97
CA VAL A 139 1.04 9.19 7.59
C VAL A 139 -0.07 8.87 6.57
N ALA A 140 -0.91 7.88 6.85
CA ALA A 140 -2.04 7.55 5.97
C ALA A 140 -3.05 8.70 5.87
N ARG A 141 -3.18 9.52 6.90
CA ARG A 141 -3.99 10.75 6.91
C ARG A 141 -3.30 11.94 6.25
N GLY A 142 -2.04 11.80 5.84
CA GLY A 142 -1.24 12.87 5.24
C GLY A 142 -0.81 13.97 6.22
N GLU A 143 -0.75 13.65 7.51
CA GLU A 143 -0.29 14.58 8.55
C GLU A 143 1.21 14.84 8.39
N LYS A 144 1.64 16.07 8.68
CA LYS A 144 3.05 16.45 8.56
C LYS A 144 3.91 15.78 9.62
N ALA A 145 5.08 15.29 9.22
CA ALA A 145 6.04 14.65 10.09
C ALA A 145 7.47 15.13 9.78
N GLY A 146 8.28 15.32 10.79
CA GLY A 146 9.73 15.55 10.64
C GLY A 146 10.50 14.25 10.60
N VAL A 147 10.07 13.28 11.42
CA VAL A 147 10.62 11.93 11.53
C VAL A 147 9.43 10.96 11.65
N ILE A 148 9.54 9.79 11.00
CA ILE A 148 8.63 8.66 11.13
C ILE A 148 9.45 7.51 11.69
N GLU A 149 9.12 7.05 12.89
CA GLU A 149 9.78 5.91 13.53
C GLU A 149 9.18 4.61 12.98
N LEU A 150 10.02 3.76 12.38
CA LEU A 150 9.67 2.40 11.97
C LEU A 150 10.19 1.41 13.02
N PRO A 151 9.39 0.48 13.53
CA PRO A 151 9.83 -0.49 14.52
C PRO A 151 10.92 -1.40 13.97
N VAL A 152 11.91 -1.75 14.79
CA VAL A 152 12.91 -2.76 14.43
C VAL A 152 12.23 -4.12 14.32
N ALA A 153 12.33 -4.75 13.15
CA ALA A 153 11.71 -6.04 12.89
C ALA A 153 12.43 -6.80 11.76
N GLU A 154 12.46 -8.11 11.88
CA GLU A 154 12.80 -9.05 10.81
C GLU A 154 11.54 -9.74 10.36
N ILE A 155 11.18 -9.58 9.09
CA ILE A 155 9.95 -10.11 8.51
C ILE A 155 10.32 -10.95 7.29
N ALA A 156 9.79 -12.18 7.25
CA ALA A 156 9.86 -13.04 6.07
C ALA A 156 8.45 -13.51 5.74
N ASP A 157 8.09 -13.40 4.45
CA ASP A 157 6.74 -13.72 4.01
C ASP A 157 6.72 -14.30 2.60
N LYS A 158 5.77 -15.19 2.39
CA LYS A 158 5.41 -15.75 1.08
C LYS A 158 3.94 -16.15 1.10
N PRO A 159 3.22 -16.06 -0.02
CA PRO A 159 1.83 -16.46 -0.05
C PRO A 159 1.65 -17.97 0.12
N HIS A 160 0.63 -18.38 0.89
CA HIS A 160 0.21 -19.78 0.97
C HIS A 160 -0.49 -20.26 -0.30
N PHE A 161 -1.22 -19.36 -0.98
CA PHE A 161 -1.99 -19.66 -2.18
C PHE A 161 -1.52 -18.83 -3.35
N ALA A 162 -1.34 -19.47 -4.50
CA ALA A 162 -0.99 -18.81 -5.75
C ALA A 162 -2.13 -17.90 -6.29
N HIS A 163 -3.39 -18.26 -6.02
CA HIS A 163 -4.56 -17.46 -6.38
C HIS A 163 -5.14 -16.80 -5.12
N ARG A 164 -5.10 -15.47 -5.08
CA ARG A 164 -5.64 -14.66 -3.99
C ARG A 164 -6.43 -13.51 -4.60
N GLY A 165 -7.73 -13.62 -4.58
CA GLY A 165 -8.60 -12.69 -5.32
C GLY A 165 -9.71 -12.09 -4.48
N GLY A 166 -10.27 -11.00 -5.03
CA GLY A 166 -11.52 -10.42 -4.61
C GLY A 166 -12.37 -10.11 -5.83
N MET A 167 -13.68 -10.20 -5.68
CA MET A 167 -14.66 -9.92 -6.72
C MET A 167 -15.38 -8.59 -6.43
N LEU A 168 -15.63 -7.82 -7.49
CA LEU A 168 -16.50 -6.66 -7.44
C LEU A 168 -17.62 -6.82 -8.48
N ASP A 169 -18.84 -6.85 -8.00
CA ASP A 169 -20.07 -6.81 -8.82
C ASP A 169 -20.40 -5.35 -9.15
N VAL A 170 -20.19 -4.99 -10.40
CA VAL A 170 -20.50 -3.64 -10.92
C VAL A 170 -21.84 -3.63 -11.70
N CYS A 171 -22.51 -4.78 -11.81
CA CYS A 171 -23.75 -4.94 -12.56
C CYS A 171 -24.96 -4.53 -11.73
N ARG A 172 -25.10 -5.10 -10.53
CA ARG A 172 -26.19 -4.76 -9.61
C ARG A 172 -26.10 -3.30 -9.18
N HIS A 173 -24.88 -2.83 -8.89
CA HIS A 173 -24.60 -1.40 -8.71
C HIS A 173 -23.40 -0.98 -9.54
N PHE A 174 -23.55 0.11 -10.29
CA PHE A 174 -22.45 0.65 -11.08
C PHE A 174 -21.49 1.41 -10.18
N PHE A 175 -20.20 1.12 -10.34
CA PHE A 175 -19.09 1.82 -9.72
C PHE A 175 -18.27 2.53 -10.80
N THR A 176 -17.83 3.74 -10.55
CA THR A 176 -16.98 4.48 -11.50
C THR A 176 -15.62 3.82 -11.69
N ALA A 177 -14.90 4.19 -12.74
CA ALA A 177 -13.52 3.72 -12.96
C ALA A 177 -12.60 4.04 -11.77
N ASP A 178 -12.81 5.17 -11.09
CA ASP A 178 -12.03 5.57 -9.91
C ASP A 178 -12.38 4.72 -8.68
N ASP A 179 -13.65 4.33 -8.51
CA ASP A 179 -14.06 3.39 -7.47
C ASP A 179 -13.41 2.01 -7.68
N VAL A 180 -13.40 1.52 -8.94
CA VAL A 180 -12.73 0.27 -9.30
C VAL A 180 -11.24 0.33 -9.01
N LYS A 181 -10.56 1.44 -9.33
CA LYS A 181 -9.14 1.64 -8.97
C LYS A 181 -8.92 1.66 -7.47
N THR A 182 -9.84 2.27 -6.71
CA THR A 182 -9.82 2.24 -5.24
C THR A 182 -9.93 0.81 -4.71
N PHE A 183 -10.82 0.00 -5.28
CA PHE A 183 -10.93 -1.42 -4.93
C PHE A 183 -9.64 -2.19 -5.25
N ILE A 184 -9.03 -1.94 -6.40
CA ILE A 184 -7.72 -2.52 -6.77
C ILE A 184 -6.63 -2.12 -5.76
N ASP A 185 -6.64 -0.87 -5.26
CA ASP A 185 -5.70 -0.42 -4.22
C ASP A 185 -5.89 -1.18 -2.89
N ILE A 186 -7.14 -1.49 -2.53
CA ILE A 186 -7.46 -2.31 -1.35
C ILE A 186 -6.95 -3.74 -1.54
N LEU A 187 -7.19 -4.36 -2.70
CA LEU A 187 -6.65 -5.68 -3.02
C LEU A 187 -5.12 -5.70 -2.91
N ALA A 188 -4.47 -4.69 -3.51
CA ALA A 188 -3.01 -4.55 -3.50
C ALA A 188 -2.44 -4.41 -2.08
N MET A 189 -3.09 -3.62 -1.22
CA MET A 189 -2.67 -3.42 0.16
C MET A 189 -2.67 -4.73 0.96
N HIS A 190 -3.60 -5.63 0.63
CA HIS A 190 -3.70 -6.96 1.25
C HIS A 190 -2.97 -8.06 0.46
N LYS A 191 -2.10 -7.70 -0.50
CA LYS A 191 -1.28 -8.63 -1.30
C LYS A 191 -2.11 -9.64 -2.11
N LEU A 192 -3.34 -9.28 -2.47
CA LEU A 192 -4.16 -10.05 -3.39
C LEU A 192 -3.65 -9.83 -4.83
N ASN A 193 -3.73 -10.87 -5.67
CA ASN A 193 -3.14 -10.85 -7.00
C ASN A 193 -4.14 -11.15 -8.14
N ARG A 194 -5.43 -11.25 -7.80
CA ARG A 194 -6.52 -11.44 -8.77
C ARG A 194 -7.66 -10.48 -8.47
N PHE A 195 -8.13 -9.80 -9.50
CA PHE A 195 -9.34 -9.00 -9.46
C PHE A 195 -10.39 -9.62 -10.37
N HIS A 196 -11.39 -10.24 -9.80
CA HIS A 196 -12.55 -10.77 -10.49
C HIS A 196 -13.55 -9.64 -10.70
N TRP A 197 -13.75 -9.25 -11.95
CA TRP A 197 -14.59 -8.11 -12.32
C TRP A 197 -15.86 -8.60 -13.01
N HIS A 198 -16.97 -8.59 -12.29
CA HIS A 198 -18.27 -9.02 -12.76
C HIS A 198 -18.92 -7.89 -13.55
N LEU A 199 -18.83 -7.97 -14.89
CA LEU A 199 -19.10 -6.87 -15.82
C LEU A 199 -20.48 -6.91 -16.47
N THR A 200 -21.15 -8.05 -16.49
CA THR A 200 -22.45 -8.18 -17.13
C THR A 200 -23.38 -9.06 -16.30
N ASP A 201 -24.64 -8.66 -16.21
CA ASP A 201 -25.73 -9.40 -15.59
C ASP A 201 -27.07 -8.76 -15.98
N ASP A 202 -28.21 -9.33 -15.57
CA ASP A 202 -29.59 -8.87 -15.84
C ASP A 202 -29.79 -7.37 -15.53
N GLN A 203 -29.13 -6.86 -14.47
CA GLN A 203 -29.34 -5.51 -13.98
C GLN A 203 -28.48 -4.47 -14.67
N GLY A 204 -27.52 -4.89 -15.49
CA GLY A 204 -26.72 -3.95 -16.28
C GLY A 204 -25.55 -4.58 -17.02
N TRP A 205 -25.37 -4.15 -18.24
CA TRP A 205 -24.20 -4.44 -19.06
C TRP A 205 -23.17 -3.32 -18.93
N ARG A 206 -21.96 -3.61 -18.42
CA ARG A 206 -20.99 -2.57 -18.03
C ARG A 206 -19.77 -2.46 -18.93
N ILE A 207 -19.63 -3.30 -19.95
CA ILE A 207 -18.47 -3.28 -20.86
C ILE A 207 -18.85 -2.82 -22.26
N GLU A 208 -18.16 -1.81 -22.78
CA GLU A 208 -18.38 -1.32 -24.15
C GLU A 208 -17.98 -2.36 -25.19
N ILE A 209 -18.93 -2.75 -26.05
CA ILE A 209 -18.71 -3.57 -27.23
C ILE A 209 -19.08 -2.72 -28.46
N LYS A 210 -18.09 -2.15 -29.14
CA LYS A 210 -18.29 -1.21 -30.27
C LYS A 210 -19.10 -1.79 -31.41
N GLN A 211 -19.03 -3.10 -31.63
CA GLN A 211 -19.83 -3.82 -32.64
C GLN A 211 -21.31 -4.03 -32.25
N SER A 212 -21.62 -3.85 -30.97
CA SER A 212 -22.94 -4.04 -30.39
C SER A 212 -23.30 -2.88 -29.44
N PRO A 213 -23.44 -1.65 -29.96
CA PRO A 213 -23.55 -0.44 -29.11
C PRO A 213 -24.78 -0.45 -28.21
N LYS A 214 -25.88 -1.11 -28.61
CA LYS A 214 -27.10 -1.22 -27.80
C LYS A 214 -26.89 -1.91 -26.45
N LEU A 215 -25.83 -2.73 -26.31
CA LEU A 215 -25.49 -3.36 -25.04
C LEU A 215 -25.19 -2.30 -23.97
N THR A 216 -24.58 -1.16 -24.33
CA THR A 216 -24.30 -0.08 -23.42
C THR A 216 -25.27 1.08 -23.52
N GLU A 217 -25.80 1.40 -24.72
CA GLU A 217 -26.78 2.48 -24.90
C GLU A 217 -28.10 2.19 -24.17
N VAL A 218 -28.51 0.90 -24.11
CA VAL A 218 -29.74 0.45 -23.50
C VAL A 218 -29.45 -0.41 -22.26
N GLY A 219 -28.65 -1.46 -22.43
CA GLY A 219 -28.43 -2.48 -21.38
C GLY A 219 -27.62 -1.98 -20.18
N ALA A 220 -26.94 -0.84 -20.29
CA ALA A 220 -26.21 -0.25 -19.15
C ALA A 220 -27.10 0.56 -18.20
N PHE A 221 -28.37 0.80 -18.56
CA PHE A 221 -29.25 1.68 -17.80
C PHE A 221 -30.56 0.98 -17.42
N ARG A 222 -31.12 1.31 -16.28
CA ARG A 222 -32.40 0.85 -15.79
C ARG A 222 -33.19 2.00 -15.15
N ASP A 223 -34.51 1.82 -15.06
CA ASP A 223 -35.43 2.84 -14.59
C ASP A 223 -35.37 3.10 -13.08
N ARG A 224 -34.71 2.22 -12.31
CA ARG A 224 -34.65 2.33 -10.85
C ARG A 224 -33.31 1.87 -10.32
N CYS A 225 -32.77 2.63 -9.37
CA CYS A 225 -31.58 2.24 -8.62
C CYS A 225 -31.89 1.08 -7.66
N ASN A 226 -33.02 1.16 -6.95
CA ASN A 226 -33.45 0.14 -5.99
C ASN A 226 -33.91 -1.13 -6.71
N LEU A 227 -33.14 -2.21 -6.62
CA LEU A 227 -33.44 -3.53 -7.20
C LEU A 227 -34.57 -4.27 -6.50
N GLN A 228 -34.94 -3.88 -5.27
CA GLN A 228 -36.01 -4.48 -4.46
C GLN A 228 -37.29 -3.67 -4.52
N ALA A 229 -37.35 -2.63 -5.37
CA ALA A 229 -38.56 -1.83 -5.51
C ALA A 229 -39.70 -2.70 -6.08
N GLU A 230 -40.91 -2.51 -5.55
CA GLU A 230 -42.15 -3.11 -6.06
C GLU A 230 -42.31 -2.76 -7.55
N ALA A 231 -42.94 -3.66 -8.32
CA ALA A 231 -43.08 -3.50 -9.78
C ALA A 231 -43.81 -2.21 -10.18
N ASP A 232 -44.71 -1.72 -9.33
CA ASP A 232 -45.51 -0.50 -9.50
C ASP A 232 -44.90 0.75 -8.81
N ALA A 233 -43.73 0.59 -8.13
CA ALA A 233 -43.04 1.72 -7.52
C ALA A 233 -42.69 2.77 -8.59
N PRO A 234 -42.66 4.06 -8.23
CA PRO A 234 -42.22 5.12 -9.16
C PRO A 234 -40.83 4.87 -9.73
N LYS A 235 -40.63 5.19 -11.01
CA LYS A 235 -39.33 5.22 -11.63
C LYS A 235 -38.49 6.38 -11.09
N ASP A 236 -37.17 6.22 -11.08
CA ASP A 236 -36.27 7.32 -10.75
C ASP A 236 -36.39 8.42 -11.83
N SER A 237 -36.17 9.67 -11.44
CA SER A 237 -36.23 10.82 -12.36
C SER A 237 -35.07 10.77 -13.41
N VAL A 238 -34.00 10.05 -13.11
CA VAL A 238 -32.87 9.82 -14.01
C VAL A 238 -32.60 8.32 -14.04
N PRO A 239 -32.42 7.69 -15.22
CA PRO A 239 -32.06 6.28 -15.30
C PRO A 239 -30.76 6.00 -14.54
N TYR A 240 -30.77 4.92 -13.76
CA TYR A 240 -29.59 4.48 -13.03
C TYR A 240 -28.71 3.58 -13.89
N GLY A 241 -27.41 3.82 -13.92
CA GLY A 241 -26.46 2.95 -14.61
C GLY A 241 -25.19 3.67 -15.04
N GLY A 242 -24.50 3.02 -15.94
CA GLY A 242 -23.23 3.44 -16.52
C GLY A 242 -22.50 2.24 -17.10
N PHE A 243 -21.42 2.49 -17.81
CA PHE A 243 -20.56 1.46 -18.38
C PHE A 243 -19.14 1.98 -18.49
N TYR A 244 -18.19 1.07 -18.72
CA TYR A 244 -16.79 1.40 -18.98
C TYR A 244 -16.52 1.37 -20.47
N THR A 245 -15.91 2.43 -20.97
CA THR A 245 -15.37 2.47 -22.33
C THR A 245 -14.16 1.53 -22.45
N GLN A 246 -13.82 1.11 -23.65
CA GLN A 246 -12.65 0.27 -23.86
C GLN A 246 -11.35 0.93 -23.38
N ASP A 247 -11.28 2.26 -23.43
CA ASP A 247 -10.12 3.00 -22.96
C ASP A 247 -10.03 3.00 -21.43
N GLU A 248 -11.15 3.17 -20.71
CA GLU A 248 -11.20 3.02 -19.25
C GLU A 248 -10.84 1.60 -18.82
N ILE A 249 -11.31 0.57 -19.55
CA ILE A 249 -10.95 -0.83 -19.26
C ILE A 249 -9.44 -1.05 -19.42
N ARG A 250 -8.84 -0.54 -20.51
CA ARG A 250 -7.37 -0.63 -20.70
C ARG A 250 -6.61 0.06 -19.58
N ASP A 251 -7.06 1.23 -19.16
CA ASP A 251 -6.43 1.99 -18.06
C ASP A 251 -6.54 1.23 -16.74
N ILE A 252 -7.73 0.67 -16.42
CA ILE A 252 -7.93 -0.16 -15.22
C ILE A 252 -7.04 -1.40 -15.23
N VAL A 253 -6.94 -2.11 -16.36
CA VAL A 253 -6.08 -3.29 -16.51
C VAL A 253 -4.61 -2.92 -16.31
N GLN A 254 -4.16 -1.80 -16.90
CA GLN A 254 -2.80 -1.32 -16.69
C GLN A 254 -2.55 -0.85 -15.25
N TYR A 255 -3.54 -0.26 -14.61
CA TYR A 255 -3.48 0.16 -13.21
C TYR A 255 -3.31 -1.04 -12.28
N ALA A 256 -4.08 -2.11 -12.52
CA ALA A 256 -3.97 -3.37 -11.80
C ALA A 256 -2.61 -4.05 -12.02
N ALA A 257 -2.14 -4.11 -13.28
CA ALA A 257 -0.86 -4.72 -13.64
C ALA A 257 0.33 -4.06 -12.91
N LYS A 258 0.30 -2.74 -12.73
CA LYS A 258 1.31 -1.99 -11.95
C LYS A 258 1.31 -2.34 -10.45
N ARG A 259 0.30 -3.10 -9.98
CA ARG A 259 0.15 -3.61 -8.61
C ARG A 259 0.26 -5.14 -8.55
N PHE A 260 0.71 -5.75 -9.65
CA PHE A 260 0.84 -7.21 -9.79
C PHE A 260 -0.49 -7.95 -9.63
N ILE A 261 -1.60 -7.29 -10.01
CA ILE A 261 -2.95 -7.84 -10.00
C ILE A 261 -3.38 -8.15 -11.44
N THR A 262 -3.76 -9.39 -11.69
CA THR A 262 -4.39 -9.81 -12.95
C THR A 262 -5.90 -9.59 -12.86
N VAL A 263 -6.47 -8.90 -13.85
CA VAL A 263 -7.92 -8.73 -13.98
C VAL A 263 -8.49 -9.97 -14.66
N ILE A 264 -9.54 -10.53 -14.08
CA ILE A 264 -10.33 -11.65 -14.60
C ILE A 264 -11.73 -11.09 -14.90
N PRO A 265 -12.04 -10.73 -16.15
CA PRO A 265 -13.37 -10.25 -16.50
C PRO A 265 -14.35 -11.42 -16.52
N GLU A 266 -15.52 -11.20 -15.98
CA GLU A 266 -16.67 -12.11 -16.06
C GLU A 266 -17.73 -11.51 -16.96
N ILE A 267 -18.20 -12.32 -17.91
CA ILE A 267 -19.26 -12.02 -18.87
C ILE A 267 -20.28 -13.12 -18.76
N GLU A 268 -21.50 -12.79 -18.39
CA GLU A 268 -22.66 -13.64 -18.26
C GLU A 268 -23.56 -13.58 -19.52
#